data_a43c683a53dab893a9464bebfc62e3c8
#
_entry.id   a43c683a53dab893a9464bebfc62e3c8
#
_cell.length_a   1.000
_cell.length_b   1.000
_cell.length_c   1.000
_cell.angle_alpha   90.00
_cell.angle_beta   90.00
_cell.angle_gamma   90.00
#
_symmetry.space_group_name_H-M   'P 1'
#
loop_
_entity.id
_entity.type
_entity.pdbx_description
1 polymer ?
#
loop_
_entity_poly.entity_id
_entity_poly.type
_entity_poly.pdbx_seq_one_letter_code
_entity_poly.pdbx_strand_id
1 'polypeptide(L)'
;MDNYRFDKRRHRHEYFVDGKWRSLTGCTTVLRVLNKPKLIQWAVDLALSQIGFIKNEEWKKNGEGFIKVKVPEKEREMEATKGLNLISTLSPRGFLELLDKIRVAHATKRNDSAKYGKKIHGEIEKIVLKAINENNGYVLESEKHKEPPVQNFIDWSLANKARFLAAERNIYSVKLFIGGILDILCEIDGEVWLMDIKTTDSGIYPENFAQMAGYELMLEEREPSLIIKGYIVLNLKKDGDMLEKRSVSNEENKKYFLACLEIYRQQERIKINILVK
;
A
#
# COMPACT_ATOMS: atom_id res chain seq x y z
N MET A 1 -27.06 18.25 -9.65
CA MET A 1 -26.17 18.19 -8.47
C MET A 1 -25.50 16.85 -8.48
N ASP A 2 -24.17 16.82 -8.27
CA ASP A 2 -23.45 15.55 -8.21
C ASP A 2 -23.80 14.86 -6.89
N ASN A 3 -24.36 13.67 -6.97
CA ASN A 3 -24.77 12.90 -5.79
C ASN A 3 -23.57 12.23 -5.08
N TYR A 4 -22.36 12.61 -5.43
CA TYR A 4 -21.10 12.09 -4.87
C TYR A 4 -20.31 13.19 -4.18
N ARG A 5 -19.65 12.83 -3.07
CA ARG A 5 -18.63 13.67 -2.42
C ARG A 5 -17.54 12.83 -1.77
N PHE A 6 -16.34 13.41 -1.64
CA PHE A 6 -15.30 12.90 -0.79
C PHE A 6 -15.20 13.77 0.47
N ASP A 7 -15.56 13.19 1.63
CA ASP A 7 -15.41 13.84 2.93
C ASP A 7 -13.93 13.75 3.37
N LYS A 8 -13.16 14.82 3.10
CA LYS A 8 -11.73 14.90 3.45
C LYS A 8 -11.47 14.74 4.95
N ARG A 9 -12.38 15.20 5.81
CA ARG A 9 -12.23 15.16 7.27
C ARG A 9 -12.34 13.73 7.81
N ARG A 10 -13.28 12.94 7.26
CA ARG A 10 -13.51 11.54 7.64
C ARG A 10 -12.78 10.55 6.74
N HIS A 11 -12.14 11.06 5.68
CA HIS A 11 -11.51 10.26 4.63
C HIS A 11 -12.47 9.20 4.06
N ARG A 12 -13.67 9.65 3.64
CA ARG A 12 -14.74 8.77 3.17
C ARG A 12 -15.34 9.25 1.86
N HIS A 13 -15.55 8.30 0.95
CA HIS A 13 -16.36 8.48 -0.23
C HIS A 13 -17.83 8.29 0.15
N GLU A 14 -18.68 9.20 -0.22
CA GLU A 14 -20.10 9.16 0.12
C GLU A 14 -20.95 9.43 -1.12
N TYR A 15 -22.10 8.73 -1.21
CA TYR A 15 -23.09 8.88 -2.26
C TYR A 15 -24.45 9.19 -1.67
N PHE A 16 -25.16 10.16 -2.25
CA PHE A 16 -26.49 10.56 -1.80
C PHE A 16 -27.55 9.65 -2.43
N VAL A 17 -28.25 8.89 -1.62
CA VAL A 17 -29.30 7.95 -2.02
C VAL A 17 -30.38 7.89 -0.94
N ASP A 18 -31.66 7.79 -1.36
CA ASP A 18 -32.83 7.74 -0.45
C ASP A 18 -32.84 8.87 0.59
N GLY A 19 -32.55 10.11 0.16
CA GLY A 19 -32.59 11.29 1.01
C GLY A 19 -31.44 11.45 2.02
N LYS A 20 -30.39 10.61 1.94
CA LYS A 20 -29.24 10.68 2.87
C LYS A 20 -27.92 10.29 2.23
N TRP A 21 -26.85 10.82 2.80
CA TRP A 21 -25.47 10.42 2.45
C TRP A 21 -25.13 9.07 3.03
N ARG A 22 -24.71 8.14 2.18
CA ARG A 22 -24.23 6.81 2.57
C ARG A 22 -22.76 6.65 2.19
N SER A 23 -21.98 6.07 3.10
CA SER A 23 -20.56 5.81 2.86
C SER A 23 -20.37 4.66 1.87
N LEU A 24 -19.54 4.89 0.85
CA LEU A 24 -19.09 3.85 -0.07
C LEU A 24 -17.99 3.02 0.58
N THR A 25 -17.91 1.73 0.25
CA THR A 25 -16.85 0.84 0.75
C THR A 25 -15.54 1.13 0.00
N GLY A 26 -14.44 1.36 0.73
CA GLY A 26 -13.13 1.55 0.09
C GLY A 26 -12.55 0.26 -0.48
N CYS A 27 -11.86 0.31 -1.64
CA CYS A 27 -11.22 -0.86 -2.25
C CYS A 27 -10.28 -1.59 -1.30
N THR A 28 -9.45 -0.88 -0.55
CA THR A 28 -8.57 -1.47 0.46
C THR A 28 -9.33 -2.14 1.61
N THR A 29 -10.55 -1.67 1.92
CA THR A 29 -11.44 -2.30 2.93
C THR A 29 -11.98 -3.63 2.42
N VAL A 30 -12.38 -3.70 1.15
CA VAL A 30 -12.80 -4.94 0.49
C VAL A 30 -11.71 -6.01 0.61
N LEU A 31 -10.46 -5.67 0.31
CA LEU A 31 -9.34 -6.60 0.32
C LEU A 31 -8.89 -7.05 1.73
N ARG A 32 -9.49 -6.53 2.80
CA ARG A 32 -9.22 -7.01 4.18
C ARG A 32 -9.74 -8.43 4.45
N VAL A 33 -10.60 -8.96 3.58
CA VAL A 33 -11.04 -10.37 3.67
C VAL A 33 -9.90 -11.36 3.41
N LEU A 34 -8.83 -10.90 2.76
CA LEU A 34 -7.67 -11.74 2.46
C LEU A 34 -6.86 -12.04 3.73
N ASN A 35 -6.60 -13.31 3.96
CA ASN A 35 -5.76 -13.74 5.07
C ASN A 35 -4.28 -13.37 4.80
N LYS A 36 -3.63 -12.77 5.80
CA LYS A 36 -2.21 -12.34 5.74
C LYS A 36 -1.39 -13.00 6.85
N PRO A 37 -1.18 -14.31 6.81
CA PRO A 37 -0.49 -15.05 7.90
C PRO A 37 0.94 -14.53 8.13
N LYS A 38 1.64 -14.08 7.09
CA LYS A 38 2.97 -13.46 7.21
C LYS A 38 2.97 -12.20 8.09
N LEU A 39 1.86 -11.48 8.16
CA LEU A 39 1.74 -10.28 8.98
C LEU A 39 1.71 -10.61 10.47
N ILE A 40 1.09 -11.74 10.85
CA ILE A 40 1.07 -12.22 12.22
C ILE A 40 2.49 -12.62 12.65
N GLN A 41 3.18 -13.41 11.82
CA GLN A 41 4.56 -13.82 12.09
C GLN A 41 5.49 -12.61 12.20
N TRP A 42 5.37 -11.64 11.29
CA TRP A 42 6.13 -10.39 11.34
C TRP A 42 5.91 -9.63 12.66
N ALA A 43 4.66 -9.55 13.14
CA ALA A 43 4.35 -8.86 14.39
C ALA A 43 5.00 -9.56 15.61
N VAL A 44 4.98 -10.90 15.62
CA VAL A 44 5.64 -11.71 16.66
C VAL A 44 7.15 -11.52 16.61
N ASP A 45 7.77 -11.64 15.44
CA ASP A 45 9.22 -11.47 15.27
C ASP A 45 9.68 -10.08 15.70
N LEU A 46 8.90 -9.04 15.35
CA LEU A 46 9.19 -7.66 15.75
C LEU A 46 9.08 -7.47 17.27
N ALA A 47 8.10 -8.08 17.91
CA ALA A 47 7.95 -8.07 19.36
C ALA A 47 9.16 -8.74 20.04
N LEU A 48 9.52 -9.94 19.59
CA LEU A 48 10.64 -10.69 20.13
C LEU A 48 12.01 -10.03 19.88
N SER A 49 12.17 -9.30 18.78
CA SER A 49 13.42 -8.58 18.50
C SER A 49 13.76 -7.50 19.55
N GLN A 50 12.75 -6.99 20.28
CA GLN A 50 12.97 -6.02 21.36
C GLN A 50 13.72 -6.62 22.56
N ILE A 51 13.80 -7.94 22.64
CA ILE A 51 14.49 -8.70 23.70
C ILE A 51 15.62 -9.58 23.16
N GLY A 52 16.17 -9.22 22.00
CA GLY A 52 17.36 -9.87 21.44
C GLY A 52 17.09 -11.11 20.60
N PHE A 53 15.83 -11.39 20.22
CA PHE A 53 15.56 -12.48 19.28
C PHE A 53 15.95 -12.12 17.86
N ILE A 54 16.69 -12.99 17.18
CA ILE A 54 16.93 -12.94 15.74
C ILE A 54 16.48 -14.24 15.09
N LYS A 55 15.92 -14.14 13.90
CA LYS A 55 15.53 -15.30 13.08
C LYS A 55 16.72 -16.18 12.72
N ASN A 56 16.44 -17.46 12.47
CA ASN A 56 17.45 -18.42 11.98
C ASN A 56 17.90 -18.12 10.55
N GLU A 57 17.05 -17.45 9.78
CA GLU A 57 17.26 -17.16 8.36
C GLU A 57 16.83 -15.73 8.03
N GLU A 58 17.57 -15.10 7.17
CA GLU A 58 17.25 -13.78 6.60
C GLU A 58 17.32 -13.80 5.07
N TRP A 59 16.62 -12.86 4.44
CA TRP A 59 16.72 -12.68 3.00
C TRP A 59 17.83 -11.67 2.68
N LYS A 60 18.83 -12.09 1.90
CA LYS A 60 19.91 -11.21 1.39
C LYS A 60 19.79 -11.07 -0.11
N LYS A 61 20.09 -9.87 -0.61
CA LYS A 61 20.19 -9.59 -2.04
C LYS A 61 21.41 -10.31 -2.60
N ASN A 62 21.23 -11.02 -3.72
CA ASN A 62 22.30 -11.68 -4.45
C ASN A 62 22.10 -11.43 -5.95
N GLY A 63 22.89 -10.52 -6.53
CA GLY A 63 22.71 -10.10 -7.92
C GLY A 63 21.28 -9.52 -8.14
N GLU A 64 20.53 -10.08 -9.10
CA GLU A 64 19.17 -9.66 -9.44
C GLU A 64 18.07 -10.22 -8.52
N GLY A 65 18.42 -11.10 -7.56
CA GLY A 65 17.46 -11.83 -6.73
C GLY A 65 17.69 -11.70 -5.23
N PHE A 66 16.88 -12.45 -4.49
CA PHE A 66 17.02 -12.62 -3.05
C PHE A 66 17.21 -14.09 -2.71
N ILE A 67 18.17 -14.39 -1.85
CA ILE A 67 18.42 -15.73 -1.32
C ILE A 67 18.17 -15.75 0.18
N LYS A 68 17.71 -16.90 0.68
CA LYS A 68 17.66 -17.16 2.11
C LYS A 68 19.05 -17.56 2.60
N VAL A 69 19.53 -16.81 3.59
CA VAL A 69 20.82 -17.06 4.22
C VAL A 69 20.59 -17.41 5.69
N LYS A 70 21.24 -18.45 6.14
CA LYS A 70 21.22 -18.84 7.56
C LYS A 70 21.99 -17.79 8.38
N VAL A 71 21.36 -17.25 9.42
CA VAL A 71 22.05 -16.36 10.37
C VAL A 71 22.99 -17.18 11.24
N PRO A 72 24.28 -16.80 11.35
CA PRO A 72 25.24 -17.52 12.17
C PRO A 72 24.80 -17.64 13.63
N GLU A 73 24.97 -18.80 14.22
CA GLU A 73 24.56 -19.06 15.61
C GLU A 73 25.23 -18.08 16.60
N LYS A 74 26.51 -17.80 16.37
CA LYS A 74 27.27 -16.81 17.17
C LYS A 74 26.63 -15.41 17.16
N GLU A 75 26.09 -14.97 16.03
CA GLU A 75 25.39 -13.67 15.91
C GLU A 75 24.07 -13.70 16.71
N ARG A 76 23.33 -14.80 16.64
CA ARG A 76 22.09 -14.99 17.38
C ARG A 76 22.34 -15.05 18.90
N GLU A 77 23.38 -15.75 19.32
CA GLU A 77 23.82 -15.80 20.73
C GLU A 77 24.23 -14.43 21.25
N MET A 78 24.94 -13.65 20.44
CA MET A 78 25.36 -12.30 20.80
C MET A 78 24.16 -11.37 21.03
N GLU A 79 23.16 -11.41 20.16
CA GLU A 79 21.94 -10.61 20.32
C GLU A 79 21.07 -11.10 21.49
N ALA A 80 20.95 -12.41 21.67
CA ALA A 80 20.29 -12.98 22.85
C ALA A 80 20.97 -12.55 24.16
N THR A 81 22.31 -12.51 24.19
CA THR A 81 23.07 -12.03 25.34
C THR A 81 22.80 -10.55 25.61
N LYS A 82 22.72 -9.71 24.60
CA LYS A 82 22.32 -8.29 24.75
C LYS A 82 20.93 -8.15 25.35
N GLY A 83 19.98 -8.98 24.87
CA GLY A 83 18.61 -9.02 25.40
C GLY A 83 18.55 -9.43 26.86
N LEU A 84 19.27 -10.50 27.24
CA LEU A 84 19.37 -10.96 28.63
C LEU A 84 19.98 -9.88 29.54
N ASN A 85 21.07 -9.24 29.09
CA ASN A 85 21.71 -8.16 29.84
C ASN A 85 20.75 -6.98 30.03
N LEU A 86 20.03 -6.59 28.98
CA LEU A 86 19.01 -5.55 29.09
C LEU A 86 17.98 -5.88 30.16
N ILE A 87 17.39 -7.08 30.11
CA ILE A 87 16.35 -7.51 31.06
C ILE A 87 16.90 -7.57 32.48
N SER A 88 18.12 -8.10 32.68
CA SER A 88 18.73 -8.25 34.02
C SER A 88 19.03 -6.92 34.72
N THR A 89 19.15 -5.82 33.95
CA THR A 89 19.42 -4.48 34.52
C THR A 89 18.13 -3.70 34.86
N LEU A 90 16.96 -4.23 34.47
CA LEU A 90 15.70 -3.52 34.69
C LEU A 90 15.16 -3.68 36.10
N SER A 91 14.61 -2.61 36.65
CA SER A 91 13.72 -2.69 37.80
C SER A 91 12.40 -3.36 37.41
N PRO A 92 11.58 -3.87 38.37
CA PRO A 92 10.25 -4.40 38.04
C PRO A 92 9.39 -3.43 37.21
N ARG A 93 9.44 -2.13 37.53
CA ARG A 93 8.74 -1.09 36.77
C ARG A 93 9.30 -0.96 35.34
N GLY A 94 10.64 -0.94 35.18
CA GLY A 94 11.28 -0.85 33.86
C GLY A 94 10.96 -2.09 33.00
N PHE A 95 10.83 -3.26 33.61
CA PHE A 95 10.41 -4.48 32.92
C PHE A 95 8.96 -4.38 32.43
N LEU A 96 8.02 -3.87 33.23
CA LEU A 96 6.64 -3.63 32.80
C LEU A 96 6.58 -2.63 31.64
N GLU A 97 7.34 -1.54 31.69
CA GLU A 97 7.43 -0.56 30.59
C GLU A 97 8.00 -1.18 29.30
N LEU A 98 8.97 -2.10 29.42
CA LEU A 98 9.47 -2.88 28.28
C LEU A 98 8.39 -3.79 27.69
N LEU A 99 7.63 -4.51 28.51
CA LEU A 99 6.53 -5.37 28.06
C LEU A 99 5.45 -4.56 27.31
N ASP A 100 5.10 -3.35 27.81
CA ASP A 100 4.16 -2.47 27.12
C ASP A 100 4.68 -1.99 25.76
N LYS A 101 5.97 -1.66 25.63
CA LYS A 101 6.61 -1.37 24.34
C LYS A 101 6.56 -2.55 23.38
N ILE A 102 6.89 -3.74 23.86
CA ILE A 102 6.85 -4.99 23.08
C ILE A 102 5.43 -5.23 22.53
N ARG A 103 4.42 -5.09 23.38
CA ARG A 103 3.00 -5.29 23.02
C ARG A 103 2.55 -4.41 21.86
N VAL A 104 3.04 -3.17 21.79
CA VAL A 104 2.63 -2.19 20.77
C VAL A 104 3.65 -2.02 19.62
N ALA A 105 4.78 -2.71 19.64
CA ALA A 105 5.87 -2.54 18.68
C ALA A 105 5.41 -2.62 17.21
N HIS A 106 4.53 -3.59 16.89
CA HIS A 106 3.99 -3.73 15.54
C HIS A 106 3.09 -2.55 15.13
N ALA A 107 2.31 -1.99 16.06
CA ALA A 107 1.46 -0.84 15.79
C ALA A 107 2.31 0.43 15.57
N THR A 108 3.34 0.63 16.38
CA THR A 108 4.30 1.73 16.23
C THR A 108 4.99 1.68 14.87
N LYS A 109 5.60 0.53 14.52
CA LYS A 109 6.27 0.35 13.22
C LYS A 109 5.33 0.57 12.04
N ARG A 110 4.09 0.06 12.13
CA ARG A 110 3.07 0.27 11.10
C ARG A 110 2.71 1.75 10.94
N ASN A 111 2.53 2.47 12.05
CA ASN A 111 2.19 3.89 12.01
C ASN A 111 3.33 4.73 11.44
N ASP A 112 4.58 4.43 11.78
CA ASP A 112 5.75 5.12 11.24
C ASP A 112 5.90 4.86 9.74
N SER A 113 5.71 3.62 9.31
CA SER A 113 5.70 3.27 7.88
C SER A 113 4.58 3.98 7.12
N ALA A 114 3.38 4.08 7.71
CA ALA A 114 2.26 4.80 7.10
C ALA A 114 2.52 6.32 6.99
N LYS A 115 3.13 6.95 8.02
CA LYS A 115 3.53 8.36 7.97
C LYS A 115 4.58 8.60 6.88
N TYR A 116 5.58 7.71 6.80
CA TYR A 116 6.61 7.78 5.77
C TYR A 116 6.00 7.63 4.37
N GLY A 117 5.17 6.60 4.16
CA GLY A 117 4.47 6.39 2.90
C GLY A 117 3.68 7.61 2.45
N LYS A 118 2.88 8.18 3.37
CA LYS A 118 2.10 9.40 3.08
C LYS A 118 2.99 10.58 2.68
N LYS A 119 4.16 10.74 3.29
CA LYS A 119 5.13 11.78 2.90
C LYS A 119 5.59 11.58 1.45
N ILE A 120 6.03 10.35 1.10
CA ILE A 120 6.55 10.04 -0.24
C ILE A 120 5.46 10.19 -1.30
N HIS A 121 4.24 9.68 -1.07
CA HIS A 121 3.10 9.88 -1.96
C HIS A 121 2.83 11.37 -2.20
N GLY A 122 2.83 12.20 -1.15
CA GLY A 122 2.61 13.64 -1.29
C GLY A 122 3.71 14.38 -2.06
N GLU A 123 4.98 13.95 -1.98
CA GLU A 123 6.05 14.53 -2.82
C GLU A 123 5.92 14.08 -4.28
N ILE A 124 5.58 12.81 -4.53
CA ILE A 124 5.33 12.30 -5.89
C ILE A 124 4.10 12.99 -6.50
N GLU A 125 3.01 13.14 -5.76
CA GLU A 125 1.81 13.88 -6.21
C GLU A 125 2.16 15.28 -6.70
N LYS A 126 2.97 16.04 -5.95
CA LYS A 126 3.40 17.39 -6.35
C LYS A 126 4.16 17.38 -7.67
N ILE A 127 5.07 16.42 -7.86
CA ILE A 127 5.85 16.27 -9.09
C ILE A 127 4.93 15.94 -10.27
N VAL A 128 4.01 15.00 -10.09
CA VAL A 128 3.04 14.59 -11.10
C VAL A 128 2.10 15.75 -11.48
N LEU A 129 1.55 16.45 -10.48
CA LEU A 129 0.68 17.61 -10.72
C LEU A 129 1.44 18.76 -11.43
N LYS A 130 2.70 19.02 -11.06
CA LYS A 130 3.56 19.96 -11.77
C LYS A 130 3.76 19.55 -13.22
N ALA A 131 4.09 18.28 -13.48
CA ALA A 131 4.24 17.74 -14.83
C ALA A 131 2.96 17.92 -15.67
N ILE A 132 1.79 17.61 -15.11
CA ILE A 132 0.49 17.78 -15.77
C ILE A 132 0.22 19.25 -16.11
N ASN A 133 0.43 20.17 -15.17
CA ASN A 133 0.06 21.57 -15.32
C ASN A 133 1.05 22.39 -16.17
N GLU A 134 2.34 22.03 -16.12
CA GLU A 134 3.40 22.88 -16.66
C GLU A 134 4.14 22.26 -17.86
N ASN A 135 4.08 20.93 -18.04
CA ASN A 135 4.86 20.22 -19.05
C ASN A 135 4.10 19.08 -19.76
N ASN A 136 2.83 19.29 -20.05
CA ASN A 136 1.98 18.35 -20.80
C ASN A 136 2.00 16.90 -20.26
N GLY A 137 2.18 16.75 -18.96
CA GLY A 137 2.20 15.47 -18.25
C GLY A 137 3.58 14.82 -18.12
N TYR A 138 4.64 15.38 -18.67
CA TYR A 138 5.98 14.81 -18.58
C TYR A 138 6.80 15.43 -17.44
N VAL A 139 7.55 14.61 -16.72
CA VAL A 139 8.54 15.10 -15.76
C VAL A 139 9.70 15.76 -16.51
N LEU A 140 10.19 16.89 -16.00
CA LEU A 140 11.34 17.57 -16.59
C LEU A 140 12.65 16.81 -16.27
N GLU A 141 13.55 16.72 -17.24
CA GLU A 141 14.89 16.11 -17.04
C GLU A 141 15.73 16.82 -15.96
N SER A 142 15.45 18.10 -15.72
CA SER A 142 16.08 18.89 -14.66
C SER A 142 15.51 18.64 -13.27
N GLU A 143 14.38 17.93 -13.16
CA GLU A 143 13.74 17.63 -11.87
C GLU A 143 14.65 16.73 -11.02
N LYS A 144 14.89 17.13 -9.78
CA LYS A 144 15.73 16.38 -8.82
C LYS A 144 15.09 16.41 -7.43
N HIS A 145 15.31 15.33 -6.68
CA HIS A 145 14.79 15.25 -5.32
C HIS A 145 15.81 14.59 -4.37
N LYS A 146 15.86 15.08 -3.11
CA LYS A 146 16.79 14.56 -2.08
C LYS A 146 16.39 13.22 -1.47
N GLU A 147 15.12 12.90 -1.48
CA GLU A 147 14.60 11.61 -0.96
C GLU A 147 14.81 10.54 -2.05
N PRO A 148 15.60 9.47 -1.78
CA PRO A 148 15.89 8.46 -2.80
C PRO A 148 14.68 7.82 -3.45
N PRO A 149 13.59 7.47 -2.72
CA PRO A 149 12.38 6.95 -3.35
C PRO A 149 11.74 7.89 -4.38
N VAL A 150 11.75 9.19 -4.09
CA VAL A 150 11.18 10.20 -5.00
C VAL A 150 12.11 10.40 -6.21
N GLN A 151 13.42 10.39 -6.01
CA GLN A 151 14.38 10.44 -7.12
C GLN A 151 14.21 9.22 -8.03
N ASN A 152 14.09 8.02 -7.47
CA ASN A 152 13.83 6.81 -8.25
C ASN A 152 12.54 6.89 -9.07
N PHE A 153 11.48 7.51 -8.53
CA PHE A 153 10.26 7.77 -9.28
C PHE A 153 10.50 8.72 -10.48
N ILE A 154 11.28 9.79 -10.28
CA ILE A 154 11.66 10.72 -11.34
C ILE A 154 12.44 9.98 -12.43
N ASP A 155 13.48 9.24 -12.05
CA ASP A 155 14.34 8.51 -12.98
C ASP A 155 13.53 7.44 -13.75
N TRP A 156 12.63 6.73 -13.06
CA TRP A 156 11.70 5.78 -13.67
C TRP A 156 10.77 6.48 -14.69
N SER A 157 10.23 7.65 -14.33
CA SER A 157 9.32 8.42 -15.19
C SER A 157 10.00 8.85 -16.49
N LEU A 158 11.25 9.31 -16.39
CA LEU A 158 12.06 9.72 -17.54
C LEU A 158 12.43 8.51 -18.42
N ALA A 159 12.88 7.42 -17.81
CA ALA A 159 13.27 6.20 -18.52
C ALA A 159 12.10 5.56 -19.31
N ASN A 160 10.89 5.61 -18.76
CA ASN A 160 9.68 5.08 -19.39
C ASN A 160 8.95 6.12 -20.26
N LYS A 161 9.44 7.36 -20.36
CA LYS A 161 8.76 8.48 -21.04
C LYS A 161 7.29 8.58 -20.62
N ALA A 162 7.03 8.38 -19.33
CA ALA A 162 5.69 8.34 -18.80
C ALA A 162 5.02 9.72 -18.86
N ARG A 163 3.86 9.80 -19.50
CA ARG A 163 3.00 10.99 -19.51
C ARG A 163 1.91 10.84 -18.49
N PHE A 164 1.94 11.65 -17.46
CA PHE A 164 0.95 11.58 -16.37
C PHE A 164 -0.36 12.27 -16.78
N LEU A 165 -1.48 11.62 -16.46
CA LEU A 165 -2.84 12.06 -16.78
C LEU A 165 -3.61 12.49 -15.54
N ALA A 166 -3.36 11.83 -14.39
CA ALA A 166 -3.96 12.17 -13.10
C ALA A 166 -3.09 11.66 -11.93
N ALA A 167 -3.21 12.34 -10.78
CA ALA A 167 -2.67 11.89 -9.49
C ALA A 167 -3.73 12.05 -8.39
N GLU A 168 -3.71 11.14 -7.38
CA GLU A 168 -4.58 11.19 -6.19
C GLU A 168 -6.06 11.46 -6.54
N ARG A 169 -6.55 10.80 -7.59
CA ARG A 169 -7.87 11.04 -8.15
C ARG A 169 -8.94 10.26 -7.41
N ASN A 170 -9.96 10.96 -6.89
CA ASN A 170 -11.14 10.34 -6.31
C ASN A 170 -12.00 9.68 -7.39
N ILE A 171 -12.30 8.40 -7.20
CA ILE A 171 -13.14 7.59 -8.10
C ILE A 171 -14.17 6.78 -7.33
N TYR A 172 -15.27 6.43 -7.97
CA TYR A 172 -16.34 5.65 -7.35
C TYR A 172 -17.20 4.90 -8.37
N SER A 173 -17.85 3.84 -7.89
CA SER A 173 -18.89 3.10 -8.60
C SER A 173 -20.18 3.10 -7.78
N VAL A 174 -21.27 3.52 -8.39
CA VAL A 174 -22.60 3.43 -7.79
C VAL A 174 -23.12 2.01 -7.89
N LYS A 175 -22.86 1.32 -9.01
CA LYS A 175 -23.28 -0.08 -9.25
C LYS A 175 -22.65 -1.03 -8.21
N LEU A 176 -21.35 -0.86 -7.94
CA LEU A 176 -20.65 -1.68 -6.97
C LEU A 176 -20.66 -1.09 -5.55
N PHE A 177 -21.15 0.13 -5.38
CA PHE A 177 -21.19 0.86 -4.11
C PHE A 177 -19.84 0.92 -3.40
N ILE A 178 -18.80 1.19 -4.18
CA ILE A 178 -17.40 1.30 -3.75
C ILE A 178 -16.83 2.66 -4.13
N GLY A 179 -15.76 3.06 -3.43
CA GLY A 179 -15.01 4.28 -3.73
C GLY A 179 -13.53 4.10 -3.42
N GLY A 180 -12.70 4.96 -3.99
CA GLY A 180 -11.27 4.93 -3.78
C GLY A 180 -10.57 6.17 -4.30
N ILE A 181 -9.29 6.25 -3.98
CA ILE A 181 -8.37 7.24 -4.55
C ILE A 181 -7.35 6.43 -5.35
N LEU A 182 -7.27 6.65 -6.64
CA LEU A 182 -6.20 6.08 -7.45
C LEU A 182 -4.95 6.96 -7.30
N ASP A 183 -3.78 6.32 -7.15
CA ASP A 183 -2.54 7.05 -6.96
C ASP A 183 -2.17 7.81 -8.25
N ILE A 184 -2.00 7.11 -9.36
CA ILE A 184 -1.56 7.69 -10.63
C ILE A 184 -2.25 7.01 -11.81
N LEU A 185 -2.63 7.82 -12.81
CA LEU A 185 -2.97 7.39 -14.16
C LEU A 185 -1.91 7.97 -15.11
N CYS A 186 -1.29 7.13 -15.92
CA CYS A 186 -0.26 7.55 -16.86
C CYS A 186 -0.39 6.86 -18.21
N GLU A 187 0.22 7.44 -19.23
CA GLU A 187 0.37 6.87 -20.56
C GLU A 187 1.84 6.54 -20.81
N ILE A 188 2.09 5.35 -21.31
CA ILE A 188 3.41 4.85 -21.74
C ILE A 188 3.23 4.22 -23.12
N ASP A 189 4.00 4.65 -24.10
CA ASP A 189 3.93 4.17 -25.49
C ASP A 189 2.51 4.26 -26.10
N GLY A 190 1.73 5.29 -25.72
CA GLY A 190 0.36 5.49 -26.21
C GLY A 190 -0.70 4.65 -25.51
N GLU A 191 -0.33 3.83 -24.53
CA GLU A 191 -1.24 2.98 -23.76
C GLU A 191 -1.41 3.52 -22.33
N VAL A 192 -2.64 3.49 -21.81
CA VAL A 192 -2.95 4.02 -20.46
C VAL A 192 -2.81 2.95 -19.39
N TRP A 193 -2.10 3.29 -18.33
CA TRP A 193 -1.80 2.41 -17.20
C TRP A 193 -2.31 3.02 -15.88
N LEU A 194 -2.87 2.17 -15.03
CA LEU A 194 -3.05 2.49 -13.61
C LEU A 194 -1.78 2.14 -12.84
N MET A 195 -1.29 3.08 -12.05
CA MET A 195 -0.10 2.88 -11.22
C MET A 195 -0.44 3.06 -9.74
N ASP A 196 0.11 2.19 -8.93
CA ASP A 196 0.01 2.21 -7.47
C ASP A 196 1.43 2.28 -6.88
N ILE A 197 1.66 3.28 -6.05
CA ILE A 197 2.93 3.51 -5.38
C ILE A 197 2.93 2.79 -4.03
N LYS A 198 3.99 2.05 -3.75
CA LYS A 198 4.24 1.44 -2.45
C LYS A 198 5.59 1.91 -1.90
N THR A 199 5.70 1.97 -0.58
CA THR A 199 6.94 2.38 0.13
C THR A 199 7.27 1.39 1.24
N THR A 200 6.98 0.11 1.00
CA THR A 200 7.11 -0.94 2.01
C THR A 200 8.39 -1.74 1.83
N ASP A 201 8.97 -2.23 2.94
CA ASP A 201 10.09 -3.18 2.91
C ASP A 201 9.66 -4.56 2.37
N SER A 202 8.36 -4.81 2.30
CA SER A 202 7.78 -6.05 1.75
C SER A 202 7.69 -5.99 0.22
N GLY A 203 7.47 -7.16 -0.41
CA GLY A 203 7.33 -7.26 -1.86
C GLY A 203 5.98 -6.77 -2.38
N ILE A 204 5.79 -6.93 -3.70
CA ILE A 204 4.53 -6.66 -4.40
C ILE A 204 3.70 -7.96 -4.42
N TYR A 205 2.44 -7.86 -4.01
CA TYR A 205 1.52 -8.99 -3.83
C TYR A 205 0.33 -8.93 -4.80
N PRO A 206 -0.36 -10.06 -5.05
CA PRO A 206 -1.52 -10.08 -5.94
C PRO A 206 -2.64 -9.11 -5.54
N GLU A 207 -2.83 -8.85 -4.25
CA GLU A 207 -3.83 -7.88 -3.80
C GLU A 207 -3.55 -6.43 -4.21
N ASN A 208 -2.30 -6.07 -4.56
CA ASN A 208 -2.00 -4.76 -5.11
C ASN A 208 -2.65 -4.60 -6.49
N PHE A 209 -2.58 -5.63 -7.33
CA PHE A 209 -3.23 -5.64 -8.64
C PHE A 209 -4.76 -5.72 -8.52
N ALA A 210 -5.27 -6.50 -7.57
CA ALA A 210 -6.71 -6.53 -7.28
C ALA A 210 -7.25 -5.15 -6.83
N GLN A 211 -6.48 -4.37 -6.09
CA GLN A 211 -6.83 -2.99 -5.73
C GLN A 211 -7.02 -2.12 -6.97
N MET A 212 -6.08 -2.17 -7.91
CA MET A 212 -6.16 -1.41 -9.16
C MET A 212 -7.29 -1.90 -10.07
N ALA A 213 -7.58 -3.20 -10.06
CA ALA A 213 -8.74 -3.74 -10.75
C ALA A 213 -10.07 -3.18 -10.20
N GLY A 214 -10.16 -2.99 -8.88
CA GLY A 214 -11.28 -2.26 -8.27
C GLY A 214 -11.38 -0.82 -8.77
N TYR A 215 -10.26 -0.15 -8.99
CA TYR A 215 -10.22 1.19 -9.56
C TYR A 215 -10.64 1.20 -11.03
N GLU A 216 -10.17 0.24 -11.84
CA GLU A 216 -10.58 0.13 -13.24
C GLU A 216 -12.09 -0.11 -13.36
N LEU A 217 -12.71 -0.97 -12.55
CA LEU A 217 -14.16 -1.17 -12.53
C LEU A 217 -14.95 0.12 -12.25
N MET A 218 -14.41 1.02 -11.42
CA MET A 218 -15.02 2.33 -11.18
C MET A 218 -14.83 3.26 -12.37
N LEU A 219 -13.67 3.24 -13.04
CA LEU A 219 -13.40 4.02 -14.25
C LEU A 219 -14.26 3.55 -15.42
N GLU A 220 -14.42 2.24 -15.63
CA GLU A 220 -15.30 1.68 -16.68
C GLU A 220 -16.74 2.17 -16.54
N GLU A 221 -17.24 2.33 -15.32
CA GLU A 221 -18.60 2.86 -15.10
C GLU A 221 -18.69 4.36 -15.42
N ARG A 222 -17.65 5.13 -15.13
CA ARG A 222 -17.66 6.58 -15.20
C ARG A 222 -17.10 7.14 -16.52
N GLU A 223 -16.17 6.45 -17.10
CA GLU A 223 -15.39 6.85 -18.28
C GLU A 223 -15.21 5.64 -19.22
N PRO A 224 -16.30 5.11 -19.80
CA PRO A 224 -16.26 3.86 -20.57
C PRO A 224 -15.38 3.92 -21.83
N SER A 225 -15.00 5.11 -22.28
CA SER A 225 -14.05 5.29 -23.39
C SER A 225 -12.59 5.21 -22.96
N LEU A 226 -12.29 5.22 -21.65
CA LEU A 226 -10.94 5.10 -21.12
C LEU A 226 -10.56 3.62 -21.07
N ILE A 227 -9.66 3.21 -21.95
CA ILE A 227 -9.17 1.83 -22.01
C ILE A 227 -7.89 1.72 -21.20
N ILE A 228 -7.89 0.90 -20.16
CA ILE A 228 -6.72 0.64 -19.32
C ILE A 228 -5.98 -0.58 -19.88
N LYS A 229 -4.71 -0.39 -20.27
CA LYS A 229 -3.83 -1.48 -20.73
C LYS A 229 -3.52 -2.49 -19.65
N GLY A 230 -3.27 -1.99 -18.44
CA GLY A 230 -2.89 -2.81 -17.31
C GLY A 230 -2.48 -1.98 -16.09
N TYR A 231 -1.79 -2.64 -15.18
CA TYR A 231 -1.43 -2.10 -13.87
C TYR A 231 0.07 -2.12 -13.65
N ILE A 232 0.58 -1.07 -13.02
CA ILE A 232 1.98 -0.95 -12.58
C ILE A 232 1.98 -0.77 -11.06
N VAL A 233 2.69 -1.63 -10.35
CA VAL A 233 3.02 -1.40 -8.94
C VAL A 233 4.50 -1.03 -8.86
N LEU A 234 4.76 0.16 -8.33
CA LEU A 234 6.09 0.67 -8.13
C LEU A 234 6.37 0.76 -6.62
N ASN A 235 7.19 -0.16 -6.10
CA ASN A 235 7.56 -0.17 -4.70
C ASN A 235 8.91 0.54 -4.52
N LEU A 236 8.84 1.74 -3.94
CA LEU A 236 9.94 2.68 -3.73
C LEU A 236 10.39 2.59 -2.27
N LYS A 237 11.36 1.74 -1.97
CA LYS A 237 11.80 1.50 -0.60
C LYS A 237 12.62 2.66 -0.04
N LYS A 238 12.61 2.77 1.29
CA LYS A 238 13.31 3.84 2.02
C LYS A 238 14.83 3.83 1.82
N ASP A 239 15.42 2.68 1.61
CA ASP A 239 16.86 2.48 1.36
C ASP A 239 17.31 2.85 -0.07
N GLY A 240 16.36 3.24 -0.93
CA GLY A 240 16.62 3.55 -2.33
C GLY A 240 16.48 2.35 -3.27
N ASP A 241 16.13 1.17 -2.76
CA ASP A 241 15.74 0.04 -3.61
C ASP A 241 14.39 0.33 -4.28
N MET A 242 14.26 -0.10 -5.53
CA MET A 242 13.02 -0.01 -6.29
C MET A 242 12.64 -1.38 -6.86
N LEU A 243 11.38 -1.73 -6.75
CA LEU A 243 10.81 -2.92 -7.38
C LEU A 243 9.60 -2.53 -8.20
N GLU A 244 9.62 -2.88 -9.48
CA GLU A 244 8.49 -2.72 -10.39
C GLU A 244 7.88 -4.06 -10.71
N LYS A 245 6.55 -4.12 -10.76
CA LYS A 245 5.81 -5.22 -11.39
C LYS A 245 4.66 -4.67 -12.21
N ARG A 246 4.44 -5.26 -13.39
CA ARG A 246 3.32 -4.96 -14.28
C ARG A 246 2.39 -6.17 -14.40
N SER A 247 1.11 -5.92 -14.62
CA SER A 247 0.13 -6.94 -14.96
C SER A 247 -0.75 -6.42 -16.10
N VAL A 248 -1.00 -7.26 -17.09
CA VAL A 248 -1.97 -7.04 -18.17
C VAL A 248 -3.15 -8.04 -18.10
N SER A 249 -3.24 -8.78 -16.99
CA SER A 249 -4.32 -9.75 -16.72
C SER A 249 -5.49 -9.06 -16.02
N ASN A 250 -6.03 -7.98 -16.64
CA ASN A 250 -7.04 -7.13 -16.02
C ASN A 250 -8.30 -7.92 -15.64
N GLU A 251 -8.78 -8.79 -16.51
CA GLU A 251 -9.99 -9.57 -16.26
C GLU A 251 -9.85 -10.55 -15.08
N GLU A 252 -8.70 -11.22 -14.91
CA GLU A 252 -8.44 -12.10 -13.79
C GLU A 252 -8.35 -11.28 -12.48
N ASN A 253 -7.70 -10.13 -12.52
CA ASN A 253 -7.60 -9.24 -11.36
C ASN A 253 -8.98 -8.66 -10.98
N LYS A 254 -9.84 -8.32 -11.95
CA LYS A 254 -11.23 -7.89 -11.71
C LYS A 254 -12.05 -9.00 -11.07
N LYS A 255 -11.95 -10.23 -11.60
CA LYS A 255 -12.62 -11.41 -10.99
C LYS A 255 -12.15 -11.63 -9.55
N TYR A 256 -10.86 -11.50 -9.31
CA TYR A 256 -10.31 -11.62 -7.96
C TYR A 256 -10.86 -10.54 -7.01
N PHE A 257 -10.87 -9.27 -7.44
CA PHE A 257 -11.44 -8.19 -6.65
C PHE A 257 -12.94 -8.38 -6.37
N LEU A 258 -13.73 -8.78 -7.39
CA LEU A 258 -15.16 -9.02 -7.25
C LEU A 258 -15.48 -10.18 -6.30
N ALA A 259 -14.68 -11.25 -6.31
CA ALA A 259 -14.79 -12.34 -5.34
C ALA A 259 -14.54 -11.84 -3.91
N CYS A 260 -13.52 -11.01 -3.70
CA CYS A 260 -13.27 -10.37 -2.39
C CYS A 260 -14.43 -9.47 -1.96
N LEU A 261 -15.01 -8.70 -2.90
CA LEU A 261 -16.16 -7.82 -2.62
C LEU A 261 -17.38 -8.62 -2.17
N GLU A 262 -17.65 -9.76 -2.82
CA GLU A 262 -18.75 -10.63 -2.42
C GLU A 262 -18.53 -11.24 -1.03
N ILE A 263 -17.36 -11.76 -0.74
CA ILE A 263 -16.98 -12.28 0.59
C ILE A 263 -17.16 -11.17 1.66
N TYR A 264 -16.67 -9.97 1.39
CA TYR A 264 -16.80 -8.83 2.28
C TYR A 264 -18.28 -8.52 2.59
N ARG A 265 -19.12 -8.46 1.56
CA ARG A 265 -20.56 -8.21 1.71
C ARG A 265 -21.26 -9.27 2.53
N GLN A 266 -20.95 -10.55 2.30
CA GLN A 266 -21.49 -11.65 3.07
C GLN A 266 -21.10 -11.56 4.54
N GLN A 267 -19.85 -11.25 4.84
CA GLN A 267 -19.37 -11.06 6.21
C GLN A 267 -20.10 -9.90 6.92
N GLU A 268 -20.32 -8.77 6.23
CA GLU A 268 -21.07 -7.65 6.81
C GLU A 268 -22.54 -8.00 7.07
N ARG A 269 -23.21 -8.72 6.16
CA ARG A 269 -24.59 -9.22 6.37
C ARG A 269 -24.69 -10.16 7.57
N ILE A 270 -23.75 -11.09 7.71
CA ILE A 270 -23.71 -12.04 8.84
C ILE A 270 -23.52 -11.28 10.17
N LYS A 271 -22.63 -10.29 10.22
CA LYS A 271 -22.43 -9.46 11.43
C LYS A 271 -23.71 -8.76 11.87
N ILE A 272 -24.44 -8.16 10.93
CA ILE A 272 -25.72 -7.49 11.23
C ILE A 272 -26.71 -8.48 11.83
N ASN A 273 -26.82 -9.68 11.25
CA ASN A 273 -27.75 -10.70 11.72
C ASN A 273 -27.41 -11.27 13.11
N ILE A 274 -26.12 -11.30 13.49
CA ILE A 274 -25.67 -11.72 14.83
C ILE A 274 -25.99 -10.65 15.88
N LEU A 275 -25.89 -9.37 15.52
CA LEU A 275 -26.12 -8.26 16.46
C LEU A 275 -27.60 -7.98 16.74
N VAL A 276 -28.52 -8.48 15.91
CA VAL A 276 -29.97 -8.28 16.04
C VAL A 276 -30.64 -9.41 16.86
N LYS A 277 -29.92 -10.43 17.28
CA LYS A 277 -30.38 -11.45 18.24
C LYS A 277 -30.00 -11.11 19.65
#